data_96043c2e7360ae216b0b394dc4071b20
#
_entry.id   96043c2e7360ae216b0b394dc4071b20
#
_cell.length_a   1.000
_cell.length_b   1.000
_cell.length_c   1.000
_cell.angle_alpha   90.00
_cell.angle_beta   90.00
_cell.angle_gamma   90.00
#
_symmetry.space_group_name_H-M   'P 1'
#
loop_
_entity.id
_entity.type
_entity.pdbx_description
1 polymer ?
#
loop_
_entity_poly.entity_id
_entity_poly.type
_entity_poly.pdbx_seq_one_letter_code
_entity_poly.pdbx_strand_id
1 'polypeptide(L)'
;DIVNVINASVKSKDQPVWAVEGDIKGCFDNINHRLLLKKLWRIGIHDKRVLKIISQMLKAGYIDQDLYHATEMGTPQGGILSPLLSNVYLNDFDWYVGRCYVEPHRQCKHKCNDTRRLKWSGITPKYNFRYADDWVILTSTEQEAFRMKHELTKYFKHRMKLELSQEKTYVTDLRKNGIHFLGYIVK
;
A
#
# COMPACT_ATOMS: atom_id res chain seq x y z
N ASP A 1 1.15 2.55 -17.58
CA ASP A 1 2.20 3.54 -17.30
C ASP A 1 1.57 4.76 -16.63
N ILE A 2 2.03 5.10 -15.41
CA ILE A 2 1.48 6.20 -14.60
C ILE A 2 1.56 7.55 -15.33
N VAL A 3 2.63 7.78 -16.09
CA VAL A 3 2.85 9.01 -16.87
C VAL A 3 1.76 9.19 -17.93
N ASN A 4 1.46 8.12 -18.64
CA ASN A 4 0.40 8.15 -19.67
C ASN A 4 -1.00 8.39 -19.07
N VAL A 5 -1.26 7.79 -17.89
CA VAL A 5 -2.53 8.00 -17.18
C VAL A 5 -2.64 9.43 -16.69
N ILE A 6 -1.59 10.02 -16.11
CA ILE A 6 -1.60 11.40 -15.64
C ILE A 6 -1.73 12.36 -16.84
N ASN A 7 -0.96 12.17 -17.89
CA ASN A 7 -1.04 13.00 -19.09
C ASN A 7 -2.43 12.95 -19.78
N ALA A 8 -3.05 11.76 -19.80
CA ALA A 8 -4.43 11.61 -20.28
C ALA A 8 -5.42 12.31 -19.33
N SER A 9 -5.15 12.28 -18.03
CA SER A 9 -6.03 12.84 -17.01
C SER A 9 -6.13 14.36 -17.05
N VAL A 10 -5.06 15.05 -17.42
CA VAL A 10 -5.05 16.53 -17.51
C VAL A 10 -5.87 17.04 -18.70
N LYS A 11 -6.11 16.20 -19.72
CA LYS A 11 -6.77 16.57 -21.00
C LYS A 11 -8.28 16.32 -21.05
N SER A 12 -8.89 15.65 -20.08
CA SER A 12 -10.31 15.27 -20.10
C SER A 12 -11.06 15.76 -18.87
N LYS A 13 -12.31 16.24 -19.05
CA LYS A 13 -13.16 16.78 -17.97
C LYS A 13 -13.53 15.77 -16.86
N ASP A 14 -13.48 14.47 -17.15
CA ASP A 14 -13.87 13.39 -16.22
C ASP A 14 -12.67 12.64 -15.62
N GLN A 15 -11.48 13.17 -15.75
CA GLN A 15 -10.25 12.50 -15.32
C GLN A 15 -9.81 12.91 -13.92
N PRO A 16 -9.09 12.07 -13.21
CA PRO A 16 -8.59 12.40 -11.88
C PRO A 16 -7.59 13.55 -11.93
N VAL A 17 -7.82 14.54 -11.10
CA VAL A 17 -6.99 15.75 -11.01
C VAL A 17 -6.33 15.92 -9.65
N TRP A 18 -6.61 15.01 -8.73
CA TRP A 18 -6.04 14.98 -7.39
C TRP A 18 -5.33 13.65 -7.14
N ALA A 19 -4.20 13.70 -6.47
CA ALA A 19 -3.44 12.54 -6.05
C ALA A 19 -3.31 12.49 -4.53
N VAL A 20 -3.32 11.26 -4.00
CA VAL A 20 -2.84 10.97 -2.65
C VAL A 20 -1.54 10.20 -2.81
N GLU A 21 -0.44 10.84 -2.46
CA GLU A 21 0.90 10.25 -2.43
C GLU A 21 1.20 9.79 -1.01
N GLY A 22 1.85 8.65 -0.86
CA GLY A 22 2.19 8.18 0.46
C GLY A 22 3.35 7.22 0.52
N ASP A 23 4.01 7.28 1.66
CA ASP A 23 5.13 6.44 2.03
C ASP A 23 4.85 5.78 3.39
N ILE A 24 5.31 4.56 3.57
CA ILE A 24 5.09 3.79 4.79
C ILE A 24 6.32 3.93 5.69
N LYS A 25 6.14 4.50 6.89
CA LYS A 25 7.23 4.74 7.82
C LYS A 25 7.94 3.44 8.20
N GLY A 26 9.22 3.31 7.79
CA GLY A 26 10.03 2.14 8.09
C GLY A 26 9.34 0.83 7.70
N CYS A 27 8.85 0.73 6.46
CA CYS A 27 8.00 -0.38 6.03
C CYS A 27 8.63 -1.74 6.35
N PHE A 28 9.90 -1.92 5.97
CA PHE A 28 10.63 -3.17 6.18
C PHE A 28 10.84 -3.50 7.66
N ASP A 29 11.07 -2.48 8.48
CA ASP A 29 11.40 -2.63 9.91
C ASP A 29 10.16 -2.88 10.78
N ASN A 30 8.96 -2.55 10.26
CA ASN A 30 7.71 -2.63 11.00
C ASN A 30 6.78 -3.76 10.55
N ILE A 31 7.23 -4.66 9.67
CA ILE A 31 6.44 -5.82 9.25
C ILE A 31 6.18 -6.75 10.43
N ASN A 32 4.92 -6.95 10.77
CA ASN A 32 4.53 -7.87 11.84
C ASN A 32 4.63 -9.33 11.37
N HIS A 33 5.56 -10.10 11.95
CA HIS A 33 5.85 -11.49 11.57
C HIS A 33 4.62 -12.40 11.62
N ARG A 34 3.81 -12.29 12.69
CA ARG A 34 2.61 -13.11 12.86
C ARG A 34 1.57 -12.82 11.77
N LEU A 35 1.39 -11.56 11.42
CA LEU A 35 0.48 -11.16 10.37
C LEU A 35 1.00 -11.59 9.00
N LEU A 36 2.30 -11.46 8.74
CA LEU A 36 2.93 -11.93 7.51
C LEU A 36 2.73 -13.42 7.30
N LEU A 37 3.02 -14.25 8.32
CA LEU A 37 2.82 -15.70 8.23
C LEU A 37 1.35 -16.07 7.96
N LYS A 38 0.39 -15.36 8.55
CA LYS A 38 -1.04 -15.53 8.22
C LYS A 38 -1.35 -15.18 6.77
N LYS A 39 -0.73 -14.14 6.22
CA LYS A 39 -0.92 -13.73 4.83
C LYS A 39 -0.31 -14.77 3.88
N LEU A 40 0.88 -15.27 4.16
CA LEU A 40 1.50 -16.38 3.43
C LEU A 40 0.59 -17.61 3.38
N TRP A 41 0.01 -17.99 4.52
CA TRP A 41 -0.98 -19.06 4.56
C TRP A 41 -2.19 -18.81 3.65
N ARG A 42 -2.73 -17.59 3.67
CA ARG A 42 -3.91 -17.20 2.86
C ARG A 42 -3.66 -17.24 1.35
N ILE A 43 -2.45 -16.97 0.91
CA ILE A 43 -2.09 -17.03 -0.52
C ILE A 43 -1.74 -18.43 -0.99
N GLY A 44 -1.81 -19.45 -0.10
CA GLY A 44 -1.68 -20.86 -0.47
C GLY A 44 -0.40 -21.54 0.01
N ILE A 45 0.48 -20.88 0.79
CA ILE A 45 1.67 -21.51 1.36
C ILE A 45 1.26 -22.25 2.63
N HIS A 46 0.86 -23.52 2.50
CA HIS A 46 0.35 -24.36 3.59
C HIS A 46 1.39 -25.31 4.18
N ASP A 47 2.59 -25.42 3.58
CA ASP A 47 3.66 -26.26 4.15
C ASP A 47 4.23 -25.60 5.42
N LYS A 48 3.99 -26.24 6.55
CA LYS A 48 4.44 -25.76 7.87
C LYS A 48 5.97 -25.69 7.98
N ARG A 49 6.71 -26.52 7.24
CA ARG A 49 8.19 -26.53 7.23
C ARG A 49 8.68 -25.24 6.56
N VAL A 50 8.10 -24.86 5.43
CA VAL A 50 8.40 -23.59 4.73
C VAL A 50 8.10 -22.39 5.62
N LEU A 51 6.92 -22.35 6.23
CA LEU A 51 6.55 -21.27 7.16
C LEU A 51 7.47 -21.18 8.37
N LYS A 52 7.93 -22.34 8.89
CA LYS A 52 8.91 -22.38 10.00
C LYS A 52 10.25 -21.80 9.56
N ILE A 53 10.74 -22.13 8.37
CA ILE A 53 11.99 -21.60 7.83
C ILE A 53 11.87 -20.08 7.68
N ILE A 54 10.79 -19.58 7.04
CA ILE A 54 10.55 -18.14 6.91
C ILE A 54 10.50 -17.46 8.28
N SER A 55 9.81 -18.06 9.26
CA SER A 55 9.74 -17.53 10.62
C SER A 55 11.11 -17.46 11.30
N GLN A 56 11.97 -18.44 11.08
CA GLN A 56 13.34 -18.45 11.59
C GLN A 56 14.20 -17.36 10.93
N MET A 57 14.09 -17.22 9.60
CA MET A 57 14.79 -16.15 8.85
C MET A 57 14.37 -14.75 9.34
N LEU A 58 13.08 -14.53 9.58
CA LEU A 58 12.57 -13.26 10.09
C LEU A 58 13.10 -12.94 11.50
N LYS A 59 13.30 -13.97 12.34
CA LYS A 59 13.80 -13.84 13.71
C LYS A 59 15.32 -13.85 13.82
N ALA A 60 16.02 -14.21 12.74
CA ALA A 60 17.46 -14.36 12.74
C ALA A 60 18.23 -13.06 13.08
N GLY A 61 17.54 -11.91 13.06
CA GLY A 61 18.15 -10.64 13.35
C GLY A 61 19.16 -10.19 12.28
N TYR A 62 19.95 -9.20 12.63
CA TYR A 62 21.05 -8.71 11.80
C TYR A 62 22.24 -8.35 12.69
N ILE A 63 23.43 -8.35 12.10
CA ILE A 63 24.65 -7.91 12.76
C ILE A 63 24.97 -6.50 12.26
N ASP A 64 25.09 -5.57 13.17
CA ASP A 64 25.53 -4.20 12.90
C ASP A 64 26.68 -3.86 13.84
N GLN A 65 27.82 -3.38 13.29
CA GLN A 65 29.05 -3.08 14.03
C GLN A 65 29.45 -4.20 15.02
N ASP A 66 29.43 -5.45 14.54
CA ASP A 66 29.71 -6.67 15.31
C ASP A 66 28.75 -6.97 16.48
N LEU A 67 27.65 -6.23 16.59
CA LEU A 67 26.61 -6.48 17.56
C LEU A 67 25.40 -7.20 16.91
N TYR A 68 24.96 -8.30 17.52
CA TYR A 68 23.75 -9.01 17.09
C TYR A 68 22.49 -8.32 17.61
N HIS A 69 21.59 -8.00 16.71
CA HIS A 69 20.27 -7.44 17.00
C HIS A 69 19.17 -8.46 16.65
N ALA A 70 18.51 -9.00 17.67
CA ALA A 70 17.33 -9.84 17.47
C ALA A 70 16.17 -9.00 16.97
N THR A 71 15.45 -9.48 15.96
CA THR A 71 14.27 -8.79 15.41
C THR A 71 12.98 -9.48 15.85
N GLU A 72 12.12 -8.77 16.55
CA GLU A 72 10.74 -9.21 16.84
C GLU A 72 9.75 -8.78 15.76
N MET A 73 10.09 -7.76 15.01
CA MET A 73 9.35 -7.23 13.86
C MET A 73 10.31 -6.93 12.71
N GLY A 74 9.74 -6.73 11.54
CA GLY A 74 10.48 -6.34 10.35
C GLY A 74 11.03 -7.52 9.55
N THR A 75 11.63 -7.16 8.43
CA THR A 75 12.38 -8.09 7.58
C THR A 75 13.84 -7.62 7.53
N PRO A 76 14.82 -8.53 7.58
CA PRO A 76 16.23 -8.14 7.56
C PRO A 76 16.53 -7.25 6.34
N GLN A 77 17.12 -6.08 6.58
CA GLN A 77 17.58 -5.21 5.49
C GLN A 77 18.68 -5.92 4.70
N GLY A 78 18.55 -5.92 3.36
CA GLY A 78 19.44 -6.68 2.47
C GLY A 78 19.12 -8.19 2.37
N GLY A 79 18.13 -8.69 3.09
CA GLY A 79 17.68 -10.08 2.95
C GLY A 79 17.05 -10.32 1.58
N ILE A 80 17.47 -11.39 0.88
CA ILE A 80 17.00 -11.75 -0.47
C ILE A 80 15.47 -11.87 -0.54
N LEU A 81 14.82 -12.36 0.51
CA LEU A 81 13.37 -12.52 0.56
C LEU A 81 12.62 -11.28 1.04
N SER A 82 13.30 -10.28 1.60
CA SER A 82 12.65 -9.12 2.20
C SER A 82 11.74 -8.34 1.23
N PRO A 83 12.14 -8.06 -0.04
CA PRO A 83 11.25 -7.40 -0.99
C PRO A 83 10.02 -8.23 -1.36
N LEU A 84 10.17 -9.56 -1.47
CA LEU A 84 9.06 -10.47 -1.75
C LEU A 84 8.08 -10.51 -0.58
N LEU A 85 8.59 -10.65 0.65
CA LEU A 85 7.77 -10.73 1.86
C LEU A 85 7.03 -9.42 2.13
N SER A 86 7.66 -8.27 1.90
CA SER A 86 7.00 -6.97 2.00
C SER A 86 5.89 -6.82 0.96
N ASN A 87 6.11 -7.25 -0.29
CA ASN A 87 5.06 -7.24 -1.30
C ASN A 87 3.89 -8.17 -0.93
N VAL A 88 4.13 -9.36 -0.38
CA VAL A 88 3.08 -10.23 0.16
C VAL A 88 2.34 -9.52 1.31
N TYR A 89 3.07 -8.82 2.18
CA TYR A 89 2.47 -8.10 3.28
C TYR A 89 1.56 -6.97 2.80
N LEU A 90 2.00 -6.18 1.81
CA LEU A 90 1.28 -5.04 1.27
C LEU A 90 0.18 -5.40 0.26
N ASN A 91 0.16 -6.64 -0.23
CA ASN A 91 -0.87 -7.12 -1.16
C ASN A 91 -2.30 -6.90 -0.64
N ASP A 92 -2.54 -6.98 0.67
CA ASP A 92 -3.85 -6.68 1.25
C ASP A 92 -4.26 -5.20 1.04
N PHE A 93 -3.30 -4.28 1.00
CA PHE A 93 -3.56 -2.88 0.66
C PHE A 93 -3.96 -2.72 -0.80
N ASP A 94 -3.25 -3.37 -1.72
CA ASP A 94 -3.59 -3.35 -3.15
C ASP A 94 -5.00 -3.87 -3.39
N TRP A 95 -5.35 -4.99 -2.75
CA TRP A 95 -6.69 -5.54 -2.81
C TRP A 95 -7.74 -4.66 -2.12
N TYR A 96 -7.40 -4.00 -1.02
CA TYR A 96 -8.31 -3.09 -0.33
C TYR A 96 -8.69 -1.93 -1.23
N VAL A 97 -7.71 -1.25 -1.83
CA VAL A 97 -7.96 -0.15 -2.75
C VAL A 97 -8.63 -0.64 -4.03
N GLY A 98 -8.10 -1.71 -4.64
CA GLY A 98 -8.65 -2.26 -5.88
C GLY A 98 -10.11 -2.71 -5.74
N ARG A 99 -10.44 -3.49 -4.70
CA ARG A 99 -11.81 -3.99 -4.48
C ARG A 99 -12.77 -2.91 -4.01
N CYS A 100 -12.32 -2.07 -3.07
CA CYS A 100 -13.23 -1.12 -2.45
C CYS A 100 -13.45 0.12 -3.30
N TYR A 101 -12.46 0.50 -4.09
CA TYR A 101 -12.45 1.82 -4.68
C TYR A 101 -12.23 1.83 -6.20
N VAL A 102 -11.23 1.11 -6.73
CA VAL A 102 -10.90 1.15 -8.17
C VAL A 102 -11.79 0.24 -9.01
N GLU A 103 -11.91 -1.03 -8.61
CA GLU A 103 -12.68 -2.04 -9.35
C GLU A 103 -13.71 -2.77 -8.45
N PRO A 104 -14.68 -2.07 -7.86
CA PRO A 104 -15.56 -2.64 -6.85
C PRO A 104 -16.42 -3.81 -7.36
N HIS A 105 -16.64 -3.89 -8.67
CA HIS A 105 -17.54 -4.88 -9.27
C HIS A 105 -16.85 -6.13 -9.82
N ARG A 106 -15.53 -6.08 -10.02
CA ARG A 106 -14.82 -7.13 -10.78
C ARG A 106 -14.56 -8.40 -9.98
N GLN A 107 -14.36 -8.30 -8.65
CA GLN A 107 -13.87 -9.41 -7.84
C GLN A 107 -14.72 -9.74 -6.61
N CYS A 108 -15.82 -9.07 -6.39
CA CYS A 108 -16.67 -9.31 -5.25
C CYS A 108 -17.82 -10.24 -5.58
N LYS A 109 -17.94 -11.34 -4.83
CA LYS A 109 -19.11 -12.24 -4.88
C LYS A 109 -20.40 -11.54 -4.36
N HIS A 110 -20.25 -10.49 -3.56
CA HIS A 110 -21.36 -9.73 -2.94
C HIS A 110 -21.34 -8.26 -3.38
N LYS A 111 -21.68 -7.99 -4.63
CA LYS A 111 -21.73 -6.64 -5.24
C LYS A 111 -22.45 -5.58 -4.40
N CYS A 112 -23.53 -5.99 -3.70
CA CYS A 112 -24.33 -5.05 -2.89
C CYS A 112 -23.55 -4.43 -1.70
N ASN A 113 -22.62 -5.17 -1.09
CA ASN A 113 -21.86 -4.67 0.05
C ASN A 113 -20.80 -3.65 -0.38
N ASP A 114 -20.15 -3.87 -1.50
CA ASP A 114 -19.13 -2.95 -2.03
C ASP A 114 -19.76 -1.66 -2.54
N THR A 115 -20.89 -1.76 -3.26
CA THR A 115 -21.63 -0.58 -3.72
C THR A 115 -22.12 0.27 -2.53
N ARG A 116 -22.58 -0.38 -1.45
CA ARG A 116 -23.01 0.33 -0.24
C ARG A 116 -21.83 1.04 0.43
N ARG A 117 -20.69 0.37 0.53
CA ARG A 117 -19.46 0.93 1.11
C ARG A 117 -18.96 2.14 0.32
N LEU A 118 -18.93 2.05 -1.02
CA LEU A 118 -18.57 3.18 -1.88
C LEU A 118 -19.53 4.37 -1.72
N LYS A 119 -20.84 4.11 -1.66
CA LYS A 119 -21.83 5.16 -1.40
C LYS A 119 -21.61 5.85 -0.05
N TRP A 120 -21.23 5.09 0.98
CA TRP A 120 -21.01 5.65 2.31
C TRP A 120 -19.67 6.40 2.40
N SER A 121 -18.61 5.91 1.76
CA SER A 121 -17.32 6.59 1.78
C SER A 121 -17.31 7.85 0.92
N GLY A 122 -18.15 7.93 -0.11
CA GLY A 122 -18.15 9.01 -1.09
C GLY A 122 -16.79 9.15 -1.79
N ILE A 123 -16.05 8.04 -1.91
CA ILE A 123 -14.70 8.00 -2.49
C ILE A 123 -14.76 7.10 -3.72
N THR A 124 -14.31 7.62 -4.84
CA THR A 124 -14.23 6.88 -6.12
C THR A 124 -12.84 7.05 -6.73
N PRO A 125 -11.79 6.41 -6.16
CA PRO A 125 -10.46 6.48 -6.75
C PRO A 125 -10.49 5.87 -8.14
N LYS A 126 -9.74 6.49 -9.05
CA LYS A 126 -9.67 6.07 -10.45
C LYS A 126 -8.53 5.09 -10.69
N TYR A 127 -7.39 5.32 -10.04
CA TYR A 127 -6.18 4.52 -10.24
C TYR A 127 -5.43 4.36 -8.92
N ASN A 128 -4.75 3.21 -8.79
CA ASN A 128 -3.83 2.90 -7.70
C ASN A 128 -2.52 2.39 -8.30
N PHE A 129 -1.42 3.06 -7.98
CA PHE A 129 -0.07 2.67 -8.36
C PHE A 129 0.75 2.45 -7.10
N ARG A 130 1.49 1.34 -7.04
CA ARG A 130 2.41 1.06 -5.94
C ARG A 130 3.67 0.39 -6.46
N TYR A 131 4.78 0.83 -5.92
CA TYR A 131 6.08 0.18 -6.08
C TYR A 131 6.74 0.08 -4.70
N ALA A 132 6.89 -1.14 -4.19
CA ALA A 132 7.32 -1.40 -2.82
C ALA A 132 6.42 -0.67 -1.80
N ASP A 133 6.97 0.25 -1.04
CA ASP A 133 6.31 1.09 -0.04
C ASP A 133 5.83 2.45 -0.57
N ASP A 134 6.27 2.83 -1.76
CA ASP A 134 5.86 4.07 -2.44
C ASP A 134 4.54 3.83 -3.21
N TRP A 135 3.53 4.66 -2.99
CA TRP A 135 2.22 4.49 -3.62
C TRP A 135 1.53 5.82 -3.93
N VAL A 136 0.74 5.79 -4.98
CA VAL A 136 -0.06 6.93 -5.46
C VAL A 136 -1.46 6.46 -5.81
N ILE A 137 -2.47 7.17 -5.32
CA ILE A 137 -3.88 6.95 -5.66
C ILE A 137 -4.44 8.22 -6.28
N LEU A 138 -5.05 8.08 -7.45
CA LEU A 138 -5.67 9.20 -8.16
C LEU A 138 -7.16 9.29 -7.86
N THR A 139 -7.64 10.52 -7.60
CA THR A 139 -9.04 10.82 -7.29
C THR A 139 -9.55 11.99 -8.12
N SER A 140 -10.87 12.14 -8.22
CA SER A 140 -11.48 13.21 -9.02
C SER A 140 -11.55 14.55 -8.29
N THR A 141 -11.71 14.54 -6.98
CA THR A 141 -11.91 15.75 -6.18
C THR A 141 -10.96 15.83 -4.99
N GLU A 142 -10.72 17.05 -4.52
CA GLU A 142 -9.92 17.32 -3.32
C GLU A 142 -10.51 16.63 -2.08
N GLN A 143 -11.82 16.72 -1.92
CA GLN A 143 -12.50 16.11 -0.78
C GLN A 143 -12.34 14.59 -0.76
N GLU A 144 -12.43 13.94 -1.93
CA GLU A 144 -12.15 12.50 -2.06
C GLU A 144 -10.71 12.16 -1.68
N ALA A 145 -9.73 12.98 -2.11
CA ALA A 145 -8.34 12.79 -1.78
C ALA A 145 -8.08 12.87 -0.26
N PHE A 146 -8.62 13.87 0.43
CA PHE A 146 -8.49 13.99 1.88
C PHE A 146 -9.18 12.85 2.63
N ARG A 147 -10.39 12.45 2.22
CA ARG A 147 -11.08 11.29 2.79
C ARG A 147 -10.29 10.00 2.57
N MET A 148 -9.72 9.81 1.36
CA MET A 148 -8.88 8.66 1.05
C MET A 148 -7.66 8.62 1.98
N LYS A 149 -6.92 9.73 2.11
CA LYS A 149 -5.78 9.83 3.03
C LYS A 149 -6.18 9.42 4.45
N HIS A 150 -7.31 9.92 4.95
CA HIS A 150 -7.82 9.58 6.27
C HIS A 150 -8.17 8.10 6.44
N GLU A 151 -8.89 7.52 5.47
CA GLU A 151 -9.26 6.09 5.50
C GLU A 151 -8.03 5.18 5.39
N LEU A 152 -7.05 5.54 4.57
CA LEU A 152 -5.81 4.79 4.46
C LEU A 152 -4.97 4.87 5.74
N THR A 153 -4.89 6.04 6.38
CA THR A 153 -4.21 6.16 7.67
C THR A 153 -4.80 5.21 8.71
N LYS A 154 -6.14 5.13 8.79
CA LYS A 154 -6.81 4.16 9.67
C LYS A 154 -6.54 2.71 9.25
N TYR A 155 -6.62 2.43 7.95
CA TYR A 155 -6.41 1.08 7.42
C TYR A 155 -5.01 0.56 7.74
N PHE A 156 -3.97 1.35 7.44
CA PHE A 156 -2.59 0.98 7.75
C PHE A 156 -2.40 0.75 9.25
N LYS A 157 -2.85 1.66 10.10
CA LYS A 157 -2.71 1.54 11.55
C LYS A 157 -3.44 0.32 12.11
N HIS A 158 -4.71 0.13 11.78
CA HIS A 158 -5.53 -0.90 12.44
C HIS A 158 -5.43 -2.28 11.79
N ARG A 159 -5.33 -2.35 10.45
CA ARG A 159 -5.32 -3.62 9.72
C ARG A 159 -3.94 -4.10 9.36
N MET A 160 -3.06 -3.18 8.94
CA MET A 160 -1.72 -3.53 8.50
C MET A 160 -0.70 -3.47 9.64
N LYS A 161 -1.02 -2.84 10.78
CA LYS A 161 -0.08 -2.58 11.88
C LYS A 161 1.16 -1.82 11.41
N LEU A 162 0.97 -0.91 10.46
CA LEU A 162 1.96 -0.01 9.90
C LEU A 162 1.49 1.42 10.06
N GLU A 163 2.42 2.37 9.98
CA GLU A 163 2.11 3.79 10.03
C GLU A 163 2.53 4.47 8.72
N LEU A 164 1.71 5.39 8.24
CA LEU A 164 2.08 6.25 7.12
C LEU A 164 3.00 7.37 7.62
N SER A 165 4.01 7.69 6.82
CA SER A 165 4.85 8.86 7.05
C SER A 165 4.02 10.12 6.89
N GLN A 166 3.82 10.88 7.98
CA GLN A 166 3.06 12.15 7.94
C GLN A 166 3.75 13.20 7.05
N GLU A 167 5.08 13.17 7.04
CA GLU A 167 5.91 14.11 6.28
C GLU A 167 5.96 13.80 4.78
N LYS A 168 5.68 12.56 4.39
CA LYS A 168 5.73 12.10 3.00
C LYS A 168 4.36 11.67 2.45
N THR A 169 3.28 11.92 3.18
CA THR A 169 1.93 11.60 2.71
C THR A 169 1.18 12.88 2.39
N TYR A 170 1.01 13.17 1.11
CA TYR A 170 0.46 14.42 0.60
C TYR A 170 -0.84 14.20 -0.16
N VAL A 171 -1.59 15.31 -0.26
CA VAL A 171 -2.69 15.46 -1.23
C VAL A 171 -2.26 16.52 -2.22
N THR A 172 -2.15 16.18 -3.48
CA THR A 172 -1.56 17.01 -4.54
C THR A 172 -2.58 17.31 -5.62
N ASP A 173 -2.70 18.58 -6.03
CA ASP A 173 -3.45 19.00 -7.23
C ASP A 173 -2.55 18.83 -8.46
N LEU A 174 -2.86 17.85 -9.31
CA LEU A 174 -2.07 17.53 -10.50
C LEU A 174 -2.04 18.64 -11.56
N ARG A 175 -2.96 19.61 -11.49
CA ARG A 175 -2.98 20.75 -12.41
C ARG A 175 -1.96 21.81 -12.04
N LYS A 176 -1.52 21.84 -10.78
CA LYS A 176 -0.57 22.82 -10.25
C LYS A 176 0.81 22.22 -10.00
N ASN A 177 0.82 21.06 -9.41
CA ASN A 177 2.04 20.41 -8.94
C ASN A 177 2.19 19.01 -9.54
N GLY A 178 3.44 18.57 -9.76
CA GLY A 178 3.71 17.18 -10.06
C GLY A 178 3.67 16.31 -8.80
N ILE A 179 3.47 15.03 -8.98
CA ILE A 179 3.61 14.03 -7.92
C ILE A 179 5.06 13.54 -7.86
N HIS A 180 5.50 13.22 -6.65
CA HIS A 180 6.78 12.55 -6.44
C HIS A 180 6.55 11.04 -6.40
N PHE A 181 7.07 10.33 -7.38
CA PHE A 181 6.94 8.87 -7.45
C PHE A 181 8.22 8.25 -8.00
N LEU A 182 8.79 7.30 -7.26
CA LEU A 182 10.05 6.61 -7.61
C LEU A 182 11.23 7.57 -7.85
N GLY A 183 11.32 8.67 -7.11
CA GLY A 183 12.37 9.67 -7.26
C GLY A 183 12.20 10.61 -8.46
N TYR A 184 11.09 10.51 -9.19
CA TYR A 184 10.76 11.40 -10.31
C TYR A 184 9.59 12.31 -9.96
N ILE A 185 9.59 13.50 -10.59
CA ILE A 185 8.42 14.38 -10.58
C ILE A 185 7.62 14.10 -11.86
N VAL A 186 6.40 13.60 -11.69
CA VAL A 186 5.47 13.32 -12.79
C VAL A 186 4.44 14.44 -12.86
N LYS A 187 4.38 15.14 -13.98
CA LYS A 187 3.44 16.23 -14.25
C LYS A 187 2.56 15.90 -15.43
#